data_e4a6116c0d9e35bb8cfd8f3898d787e9
#
_entry.id   e4a6116c0d9e35bb8cfd8f3898d787e9
#
_cell.length_a   1.000
_cell.length_b   1.000
_cell.length_c   1.000
_cell.angle_alpha   90.00
_cell.angle_beta   90.00
_cell.angle_gamma   90.00
#
_symmetry.space_group_name_H-M   'P 1'
#
loop_
_entity.id
_entity.type
_entity.pdbx_description
1 polymer ?
#
loop_
_entity_poly.entity_id
_entity_poly.type
_entity_poly.pdbx_seq_one_letter_code
_entity_poly.pdbx_strand_id
1 'polypeptide(L)'
;VYGPDGCQITLEAAEKILAAIEKIDCFDDVRLADFDAAAAAGRIVTIDEKCLDDFVQAVYDQRVGDGAGIDALKLVYTPLNGTGLECVKKLLKKLGVTHVTVVPEQEKPDGDFPTCPYPNPEIREAMQKGLELCDKVRPDLLLGTDPDCDRCGTAVPDGKGGYRLITGNE
;
A
#
# COMPACT_ATOMS: atom_id res chain seq x y z
N VAL A 1 -5.31 -9.34 -15.13
CA VAL A 1 -5.68 -8.62 -16.37
C VAL A 1 -7.20 -8.46 -16.39
N TYR A 2 -7.68 -7.30 -16.85
CA TYR A 2 -9.10 -6.96 -16.91
C TYR A 2 -9.53 -6.69 -18.36
N GLY A 3 -10.75 -7.05 -18.69
CA GLY A 3 -11.36 -6.80 -19.99
C GLY A 3 -11.88 -5.37 -20.12
N PRO A 4 -12.36 -4.97 -21.32
CA PRO A 4 -12.92 -3.64 -21.56
C PRO A 4 -14.22 -3.37 -20.77
N ASP A 5 -14.84 -4.40 -20.24
CA ASP A 5 -16.01 -4.36 -19.35
C ASP A 5 -15.65 -4.15 -17.86
N GLY A 6 -14.34 -4.05 -17.54
CA GLY A 6 -13.84 -3.92 -16.19
C GLY A 6 -13.82 -5.22 -15.36
N CYS A 7 -14.24 -6.34 -15.94
CA CYS A 7 -14.20 -7.64 -15.28
C CYS A 7 -12.85 -8.35 -15.49
N GLN A 8 -12.47 -9.23 -14.58
CA GLN A 8 -11.31 -10.09 -14.77
C GLN A 8 -11.51 -10.97 -16.01
N ILE A 9 -10.47 -11.13 -16.83
CA ILE A 9 -10.53 -11.94 -18.05
C ILE A 9 -10.90 -13.40 -17.75
N THR A 10 -11.55 -14.05 -18.71
CA THR A 10 -11.93 -15.46 -18.62
C THR A 10 -10.68 -16.37 -18.68
N LEU A 11 -10.81 -17.61 -18.20
CA LEU A 11 -9.77 -18.63 -18.30
C LEU A 11 -9.35 -18.86 -19.75
N GLU A 12 -10.29 -18.92 -20.68
CA GLU A 12 -10.00 -19.08 -22.12
C GLU A 12 -9.14 -17.93 -22.67
N ALA A 13 -9.44 -16.68 -22.26
CA ALA A 13 -8.62 -15.52 -22.65
C ALA A 13 -7.21 -15.60 -22.03
N ALA A 14 -7.12 -16.02 -20.75
CA ALA A 14 -5.84 -16.20 -20.07
C ALA A 14 -4.98 -17.28 -20.74
N GLU A 15 -5.55 -18.42 -21.13
CA GLU A 15 -4.86 -19.50 -21.85
C GLU A 15 -4.29 -19.01 -23.19
N LYS A 16 -5.03 -18.22 -23.95
CA LYS A 16 -4.53 -17.63 -25.22
C LYS A 16 -3.37 -16.67 -24.99
N ILE A 17 -3.42 -15.86 -23.93
CA ILE A 17 -2.34 -14.95 -23.56
C ILE A 17 -1.10 -15.75 -23.13
N LEU A 18 -1.25 -16.75 -22.27
CA LEU A 18 -0.16 -17.61 -21.83
C LEU A 18 0.50 -18.32 -23.00
N ALA A 19 -0.27 -18.91 -23.90
CA ALA A 19 0.25 -19.55 -25.12
C ALA A 19 0.98 -18.58 -26.07
N ALA A 20 0.67 -17.29 -26.03
CA ALA A 20 1.43 -16.26 -26.75
C ALA A 20 2.75 -15.93 -26.03
N ILE A 21 2.72 -15.81 -24.70
CA ILE A 21 3.91 -15.53 -23.87
C ILE A 21 4.93 -16.66 -23.97
N GLU A 22 4.50 -17.92 -23.96
CA GLU A 22 5.38 -19.10 -24.09
C GLU A 22 6.21 -19.13 -25.38
N LYS A 23 5.82 -18.36 -26.40
CA LYS A 23 6.54 -18.25 -27.67
C LYS A 23 7.57 -17.13 -27.70
N ILE A 24 7.66 -16.34 -26.63
CA ILE A 24 8.52 -15.16 -26.54
C ILE A 24 9.75 -15.54 -25.72
N ASP A 25 10.93 -15.32 -26.27
CA ASP A 25 12.16 -15.30 -25.50
C ASP A 25 12.26 -13.96 -24.77
N CYS A 26 12.30 -14.00 -23.42
CA CYS A 26 12.31 -12.80 -22.61
C CYS A 26 13.61 -11.98 -22.67
N PHE A 27 14.65 -12.51 -23.32
CA PHE A 27 15.91 -11.81 -23.54
C PHE A 27 16.08 -11.38 -25.00
N ASP A 28 15.80 -12.27 -25.96
CA ASP A 28 16.07 -12.04 -27.38
C ASP A 28 14.94 -11.31 -28.11
N ASP A 29 13.67 -11.49 -27.65
CA ASP A 29 12.50 -10.87 -28.28
C ASP A 29 12.11 -9.51 -27.70
N VAL A 30 12.83 -9.03 -26.65
CA VAL A 30 12.54 -7.72 -26.04
C VAL A 30 12.92 -6.58 -26.98
N ARG A 31 11.92 -5.82 -27.42
CA ARG A 31 12.13 -4.63 -28.25
C ARG A 31 12.43 -3.43 -27.34
N LEU A 32 13.66 -3.00 -27.35
CA LEU A 32 14.09 -1.82 -26.59
C LEU A 32 13.84 -0.55 -27.40
N ALA A 33 13.45 0.51 -26.71
CA ALA A 33 13.40 1.87 -27.25
C ALA A 33 14.43 2.72 -26.51
N ASP A 34 14.95 3.74 -27.19
CA ASP A 34 15.74 4.77 -26.54
C ASP A 34 14.82 5.58 -25.60
N PHE A 35 15.18 5.65 -24.32
CA PHE A 35 14.37 6.28 -23.28
C PHE A 35 14.23 7.78 -23.53
N ASP A 36 15.35 8.47 -23.82
CA ASP A 36 15.37 9.91 -23.96
C ASP A 36 14.59 10.35 -25.22
N ALA A 37 14.75 9.62 -26.31
CA ALA A 37 14.00 9.86 -27.53
C ALA A 37 12.51 9.60 -27.35
N ALA A 38 12.12 8.57 -26.58
CA ALA A 38 10.73 8.28 -26.29
C ALA A 38 10.10 9.32 -25.37
N ALA A 39 10.84 9.82 -24.38
CA ALA A 39 10.42 10.89 -23.49
C ALA A 39 10.27 12.21 -24.26
N ALA A 40 11.26 12.57 -25.09
CA ALA A 40 11.20 13.77 -25.93
C ALA A 40 10.03 13.74 -26.93
N ALA A 41 9.67 12.55 -27.41
CA ALA A 41 8.48 12.36 -28.26
C ALA A 41 7.15 12.32 -27.50
N GLY A 42 7.15 12.50 -26.18
CA GLY A 42 5.94 12.45 -25.32
C GLY A 42 5.33 11.06 -25.16
N ARG A 43 6.06 9.99 -25.50
CA ARG A 43 5.60 8.61 -25.31
C ARG A 43 5.84 8.10 -23.89
N ILE A 44 6.75 8.73 -23.17
CA ILE A 44 6.99 8.51 -21.74
C ILE A 44 6.69 9.83 -21.04
N VAL A 45 5.75 9.80 -20.10
CA VAL A 45 5.34 10.97 -19.31
C VAL A 45 5.50 10.64 -17.84
N THR A 46 6.23 11.47 -17.12
CA THR A 46 6.29 11.40 -15.66
C THR A 46 5.06 12.09 -15.09
N ILE A 47 4.32 11.39 -14.24
CA ILE A 47 3.19 11.99 -13.53
C ILE A 47 3.69 13.00 -12.49
N ASP A 48 2.92 14.06 -12.29
CA ASP A 48 3.23 15.13 -11.34
C ASP A 48 2.55 14.89 -9.97
N GLU A 49 2.92 15.72 -9.00
CA GLU A 49 2.32 15.74 -7.67
C GLU A 49 0.79 15.92 -7.71
N LYS A 50 0.28 16.64 -8.71
CA LYS A 50 -1.16 16.84 -8.86
C LYS A 50 -1.91 15.51 -9.06
N CYS A 51 -1.33 14.57 -9.82
CA CYS A 51 -1.94 13.24 -10.02
C CYS A 51 -2.09 12.51 -8.69
N LEU A 52 -1.06 12.58 -7.83
CA LEU A 52 -1.10 11.98 -6.49
C LEU A 52 -2.13 12.67 -5.60
N ASP A 53 -2.18 13.99 -5.62
CA ASP A 53 -3.14 14.77 -4.84
C ASP A 53 -4.60 14.52 -5.29
N ASP A 54 -4.83 14.39 -6.60
CA ASP A 54 -6.13 14.04 -7.16
C ASP A 54 -6.56 12.63 -6.71
N PHE A 55 -5.64 11.66 -6.70
CA PHE A 55 -5.89 10.31 -6.18
C PHE A 55 -6.25 10.34 -4.69
N VAL A 56 -5.43 11.02 -3.87
CA VAL A 56 -5.68 11.18 -2.43
C VAL A 56 -7.02 11.89 -2.19
N GLN A 57 -7.39 12.87 -3.04
CA GLN A 57 -8.70 13.52 -2.95
C GLN A 57 -9.84 12.53 -3.24
N ALA A 58 -9.71 11.73 -4.30
CA ALA A 58 -10.72 10.73 -4.66
C ALA A 58 -10.94 9.71 -3.53
N VAL A 59 -9.86 9.27 -2.87
CA VAL A 59 -9.94 8.38 -1.69
C VAL A 59 -10.61 9.11 -0.51
N TYR A 60 -10.20 10.34 -0.24
CA TYR A 60 -10.78 11.15 0.84
C TYR A 60 -12.30 11.34 0.68
N ASP A 61 -12.78 11.50 -0.54
CA ASP A 61 -14.20 11.71 -0.83
C ASP A 61 -15.05 10.46 -0.54
N GLN A 62 -14.42 9.27 -0.42
CA GLN A 62 -15.08 8.02 -0.04
C GLN A 62 -15.24 7.85 1.48
N ARG A 63 -14.76 8.81 2.30
CA ARG A 63 -14.84 8.69 3.75
C ARG A 63 -16.28 8.55 4.23
N VAL A 64 -16.46 7.74 5.26
CA VAL A 64 -17.72 7.56 5.96
C VAL A 64 -17.69 8.35 7.28
N GLY A 65 -18.74 9.11 7.56
CA GLY A 65 -18.85 9.93 8.76
C GLY A 65 -18.14 11.29 8.64
N ASP A 66 -18.25 12.08 9.71
CA ASP A 66 -17.76 13.45 9.80
C ASP A 66 -16.33 13.58 10.32
N GLY A 67 -15.73 12.45 10.78
CA GLY A 67 -14.37 12.44 11.33
C GLY A 67 -14.25 13.09 12.72
N ALA A 68 -15.34 13.27 13.47
CA ALA A 68 -15.29 13.86 14.79
C ALA A 68 -14.33 13.11 15.72
N GLY A 69 -13.37 13.83 16.34
CA GLY A 69 -12.40 13.28 17.27
C GLY A 69 -11.19 12.59 16.62
N ILE A 70 -11.09 12.56 15.30
CA ILE A 70 -9.97 11.91 14.59
C ILE A 70 -8.63 12.62 14.81
N ASP A 71 -8.64 13.89 15.14
CA ASP A 71 -7.49 14.73 15.47
C ASP A 71 -6.76 14.28 16.76
N ALA A 72 -7.50 13.66 17.69
CA ALA A 72 -6.93 13.09 18.91
C ALA A 72 -6.30 11.69 18.71
N LEU A 73 -6.56 11.02 17.58
CA LEU A 73 -6.11 9.66 17.31
C LEU A 73 -4.57 9.58 17.23
N LYS A 74 -3.98 8.74 18.07
CA LYS A 74 -2.56 8.38 18.01
C LYS A 74 -2.42 7.11 17.21
N LEU A 75 -1.69 7.18 16.11
CA LEU A 75 -1.58 6.11 15.14
C LEU A 75 -0.12 5.71 14.93
N VAL A 76 0.14 4.40 14.97
CA VAL A 76 1.36 3.81 14.42
C VAL A 76 1.04 3.29 13.03
N TYR A 77 1.87 3.61 12.04
CA TYR A 77 1.72 3.17 10.67
C TYR A 77 2.94 2.41 10.17
N THR A 78 2.71 1.32 9.47
CA THR A 78 3.75 0.63 8.70
C THR A 78 3.31 0.38 7.26
N PRO A 79 4.10 0.84 6.25
CA PRO A 79 3.92 0.47 4.87
C PRO A 79 4.52 -0.90 4.51
N LEU A 80 5.07 -1.65 5.47
CA LEU A 80 5.75 -2.95 5.27
C LEU A 80 6.80 -2.92 4.14
N ASN A 81 7.64 -1.87 4.11
CA ASN A 81 8.63 -1.61 3.04
C ASN A 81 8.01 -1.47 1.63
N GLY A 82 6.72 -1.12 1.56
CA GLY A 82 5.98 -0.94 0.32
C GLY A 82 5.82 0.50 -0.12
N THR A 83 4.90 0.71 -1.07
CA THR A 83 4.71 1.99 -1.77
C THR A 83 3.69 2.93 -1.09
N GLY A 84 2.95 2.44 -0.07
CA GLY A 84 1.83 3.17 0.52
C GLY A 84 2.18 4.42 1.32
N LEU A 85 3.44 4.60 1.74
CA LEU A 85 3.83 5.63 2.71
C LEU A 85 3.33 7.02 2.35
N GLU A 86 3.59 7.47 1.14
CA GLU A 86 3.29 8.84 0.73
C GLU A 86 1.79 9.09 0.62
N CYS A 87 1.06 8.21 -0.06
CA CYS A 87 -0.38 8.32 -0.22
C CYS A 87 -1.11 8.28 1.13
N VAL A 88 -0.74 7.32 1.99
CA VAL A 88 -1.37 7.15 3.30
C VAL A 88 -1.08 8.35 4.21
N LYS A 89 0.16 8.85 4.24
CA LYS A 89 0.48 10.06 5.03
C LYS A 89 -0.27 11.29 4.55
N LYS A 90 -0.36 11.49 3.22
CA LYS A 90 -1.16 12.59 2.65
C LYS A 90 -2.64 12.47 3.02
N LEU A 91 -3.20 11.26 2.93
CA LEU A 91 -4.59 10.99 3.30
C LEU A 91 -4.85 11.22 4.80
N LEU A 92 -4.01 10.66 5.67
CA LEU A 92 -4.14 10.84 7.13
C LEU A 92 -4.07 12.31 7.53
N LYS A 93 -3.11 13.06 6.95
CA LYS A 93 -3.02 14.51 7.16
C LYS A 93 -4.29 15.24 6.69
N LYS A 94 -4.84 14.86 5.54
CA LYS A 94 -6.06 15.45 5.00
C LYS A 94 -7.29 15.14 5.86
N LEU A 95 -7.32 13.97 6.49
CA LEU A 95 -8.34 13.57 7.47
C LEU A 95 -8.20 14.28 8.81
N GLY A 96 -7.07 14.96 9.08
CA GLY A 96 -6.81 15.63 10.35
C GLY A 96 -6.06 14.76 11.37
N VAL A 97 -5.60 13.56 11.01
CA VAL A 97 -4.77 12.71 11.88
C VAL A 97 -3.35 13.29 11.93
N THR A 98 -2.99 13.89 13.07
CA THR A 98 -1.71 14.59 13.24
C THR A 98 -0.68 13.80 14.04
N HIS A 99 -1.12 12.84 14.83
CA HIS A 99 -0.26 12.04 15.71
C HIS A 99 0.06 10.69 15.06
N VAL A 100 0.88 10.70 14.00
CA VAL A 100 1.30 9.51 13.26
C VAL A 100 2.76 9.21 13.52
N THR A 101 3.05 8.00 14.01
CA THR A 101 4.41 7.46 14.15
C THR A 101 4.60 6.33 13.15
N VAL A 102 5.56 6.49 12.23
CA VAL A 102 5.88 5.44 11.23
C VAL A 102 6.90 4.48 11.81
N VAL A 103 6.77 3.19 11.50
CA VAL A 103 7.75 2.16 11.88
C VAL A 103 9.05 2.38 11.10
N PRO A 104 10.15 2.78 11.74
CA PRO A 104 11.35 3.26 11.03
C PRO A 104 12.00 2.20 10.12
N GLU A 105 12.02 0.94 10.57
CA GLU A 105 12.66 -0.16 9.84
C GLU A 105 11.86 -0.58 8.58
N GLN A 106 10.59 -0.16 8.49
CA GLN A 106 9.68 -0.53 7.42
C GLN A 106 9.20 0.68 6.59
N GLU A 107 9.71 1.87 6.90
CA GLU A 107 9.26 3.13 6.27
C GLU A 107 9.63 3.21 4.79
N LYS A 108 10.86 2.80 4.45
CA LYS A 108 11.35 2.91 3.07
C LYS A 108 10.98 1.68 2.25
N PRO A 109 10.62 1.87 0.97
CA PRO A 109 10.46 0.73 0.06
C PRO A 109 11.74 -0.11 -0.02
N ASP A 110 11.59 -1.43 0.16
CA ASP A 110 12.69 -2.37 0.09
C ASP A 110 12.17 -3.73 -0.42
N GLY A 111 12.56 -4.12 -1.63
CA GLY A 111 12.12 -5.36 -2.27
C GLY A 111 12.68 -6.64 -1.64
N ASP A 112 13.67 -6.54 -0.76
CA ASP A 112 14.22 -7.68 0.00
C ASP A 112 13.42 -7.96 1.28
N PHE A 113 12.53 -7.05 1.71
CA PHE A 113 11.68 -7.18 2.90
C PHE A 113 12.42 -7.69 4.14
N PRO A 114 13.49 -7.03 4.59
CA PRO A 114 14.43 -7.58 5.56
C PRO A 114 13.83 -7.87 6.94
N THR A 115 12.71 -7.21 7.25
CA THR A 115 12.02 -7.38 8.55
C THR A 115 10.77 -8.24 8.44
N CYS A 116 10.34 -8.59 7.23
CA CYS A 116 9.07 -9.28 7.00
C CYS A 116 9.06 -10.01 5.62
N PRO A 117 9.57 -11.25 5.53
CA PRO A 117 9.63 -12.01 4.28
C PRO A 117 8.27 -12.25 3.61
N TYR A 118 7.19 -12.16 4.38
CA TYR A 118 5.80 -12.29 3.90
C TYR A 118 5.01 -11.05 4.32
N PRO A 119 5.08 -9.93 3.56
CA PRO A 119 4.52 -8.64 3.96
C PRO A 119 3.01 -8.57 3.78
N ASN A 120 2.29 -9.43 4.49
CA ASN A 120 0.83 -9.44 4.57
C ASN A 120 0.39 -8.89 5.94
N PRO A 121 -0.28 -7.73 6.01
CA PRO A 121 -0.64 -7.07 7.26
C PRO A 121 -1.71 -7.84 8.07
N GLU A 122 -2.32 -8.89 7.53
CA GLU A 122 -3.24 -9.76 8.26
C GLU A 122 -2.52 -10.77 9.15
N ILE A 123 -1.22 -11.02 8.90
CA ILE A 123 -0.43 -11.94 9.73
C ILE A 123 0.38 -11.20 10.79
N ARG A 124 0.39 -11.81 11.99
CA ARG A 124 1.02 -11.21 13.16
C ARG A 124 2.52 -10.96 12.98
N GLU A 125 3.20 -11.88 12.34
CA GLU A 125 4.64 -11.79 12.06
C GLU A 125 4.99 -10.57 11.21
N ALA A 126 4.17 -10.23 10.24
CA ALA A 126 4.35 -9.04 9.42
C ALA A 126 4.18 -7.74 10.24
N MET A 127 3.24 -7.74 11.16
CA MET A 127 2.94 -6.61 12.03
C MET A 127 3.85 -6.50 13.25
N GLN A 128 4.79 -7.43 13.45
CA GLN A 128 5.59 -7.54 14.68
C GLN A 128 6.35 -6.25 15.00
N LYS A 129 7.00 -5.61 14.04
CA LYS A 129 7.72 -4.34 14.26
C LYS A 129 6.78 -3.20 14.66
N GLY A 130 5.60 -3.16 14.06
CA GLY A 130 4.55 -2.24 14.46
C GLY A 130 4.07 -2.48 15.90
N LEU A 131 3.85 -3.73 16.28
CA LEU A 131 3.44 -4.10 17.64
C LEU A 131 4.52 -3.76 18.68
N GLU A 132 5.81 -4.02 18.38
CA GLU A 132 6.94 -3.62 19.25
C GLU A 132 7.01 -2.09 19.44
N LEU A 133 6.69 -1.32 18.41
CA LEU A 133 6.61 0.13 18.50
C LEU A 133 5.39 0.57 19.31
N CYS A 134 4.24 -0.10 19.14
CA CYS A 134 3.03 0.16 19.93
C CYS A 134 3.27 -0.02 21.43
N ASP A 135 4.06 -1.01 21.84
CA ASP A 135 4.42 -1.21 23.24
C ASP A 135 5.20 -0.02 23.83
N LYS A 136 5.93 0.72 23.00
CA LYS A 136 6.72 1.89 23.41
C LYS A 136 5.91 3.18 23.41
N VAL A 137 5.11 3.41 22.35
CA VAL A 137 4.44 4.72 22.12
C VAL A 137 2.97 4.73 22.53
N ARG A 138 2.39 3.55 22.78
CA ARG A 138 1.00 3.38 23.24
C ARG A 138 -0.02 4.12 22.37
N PRO A 139 -0.11 3.81 21.07
CA PRO A 139 -1.11 4.40 20.18
C PRO A 139 -2.51 3.82 20.44
N ASP A 140 -3.51 4.50 19.89
CA ASP A 140 -4.89 4.00 19.85
C ASP A 140 -5.10 2.96 18.75
N LEU A 141 -4.28 3.04 17.67
CA LEU A 141 -4.39 2.18 16.50
C LEU A 141 -3.00 1.92 15.89
N LEU A 142 -2.76 0.66 15.51
CA LEU A 142 -1.72 0.28 14.55
C LEU A 142 -2.40 0.02 13.20
N LEU A 143 -1.90 0.63 12.15
CA LEU A 143 -2.29 0.42 10.76
C LEU A 143 -1.08 -0.11 9.98
N GLY A 144 -1.27 -1.20 9.26
CA GLY A 144 -0.31 -1.71 8.28
C GLY A 144 -0.94 -1.80 6.91
N THR A 145 -0.17 -1.49 5.86
CA THR A 145 -0.55 -1.77 4.48
C THR A 145 0.46 -2.73 3.86
N ASP A 146 0.00 -3.59 2.95
CA ASP A 146 0.91 -4.43 2.19
C ASP A 146 1.71 -3.63 1.14
N PRO A 147 2.68 -4.23 0.45
CA PRO A 147 3.62 -3.47 -0.38
C PRO A 147 2.99 -2.68 -1.52
N ASP A 148 1.94 -3.16 -2.15
CA ASP A 148 1.19 -2.45 -3.22
C ASP A 148 -0.02 -1.68 -2.69
N CYS A 149 -0.22 -1.71 -1.34
CA CYS A 149 -1.21 -0.92 -0.62
C CYS A 149 -2.67 -1.20 -0.99
N ASP A 150 -2.99 -2.44 -1.43
CA ASP A 150 -4.34 -2.87 -1.75
C ASP A 150 -5.05 -3.57 -0.57
N ARG A 151 -4.31 -3.92 0.48
CA ARG A 151 -4.80 -4.50 1.74
C ARG A 151 -4.37 -3.67 2.94
N CYS A 152 -5.14 -3.73 4.02
CA CYS A 152 -4.76 -3.17 5.29
C CYS A 152 -5.00 -4.17 6.44
N GLY A 153 -4.14 -4.09 7.45
CA GLY A 153 -4.30 -4.77 8.71
C GLY A 153 -4.24 -3.78 9.86
N THR A 154 -4.98 -4.04 10.91
CA THR A 154 -5.06 -3.15 12.07
C THR A 154 -4.86 -3.91 13.38
N ALA A 155 -4.36 -3.20 14.39
CA ALA A 155 -4.38 -3.69 15.76
C ALA A 155 -4.80 -2.57 16.72
N VAL A 156 -5.51 -2.97 17.78
CA VAL A 156 -6.00 -2.07 18.81
C VAL A 156 -5.58 -2.55 20.20
N PRO A 157 -5.54 -1.69 21.22
CA PRO A 157 -5.31 -2.10 22.60
C PRO A 157 -6.26 -3.23 23.03
N ASP A 158 -5.71 -4.26 23.67
CA ASP A 158 -6.47 -5.46 24.11
C ASP A 158 -7.12 -5.31 25.51
N GLY A 159 -6.95 -4.16 26.14
CA GLY A 159 -7.42 -3.89 27.50
C GLY A 159 -6.59 -4.58 28.60
N LYS A 160 -5.54 -5.36 28.24
CA LYS A 160 -4.66 -6.09 29.16
C LYS A 160 -3.23 -5.56 29.12
N GLY A 161 -3.00 -4.46 28.42
CA GLY A 161 -1.70 -3.80 28.27
C GLY A 161 -0.93 -4.19 27.02
N GLY A 162 -1.51 -5.00 26.13
CA GLY A 162 -0.99 -5.37 24.80
C GLY A 162 -1.89 -4.89 23.68
N TYR A 163 -1.65 -5.47 22.48
CA TYR A 163 -2.42 -5.18 21.26
C TYR A 163 -2.93 -6.47 20.62
N ARG A 164 -4.15 -6.45 20.14
CA ARG A 164 -4.72 -7.53 19.33
C ARG A 164 -4.91 -7.07 17.87
N LEU A 165 -4.57 -7.95 16.94
CA LEU A 165 -4.91 -7.76 15.55
C LEU A 165 -6.42 -7.89 15.36
N ILE A 166 -6.94 -7.07 14.46
CA ILE A 166 -8.32 -7.15 13.97
C ILE A 166 -8.28 -7.90 12.65
N THR A 167 -9.16 -8.89 12.49
CA THR A 167 -9.31 -9.61 11.21
C THR A 167 -10.16 -8.80 10.24
N GLY A 168 -10.06 -9.12 8.94
CA GLY A 168 -10.87 -8.47 7.91
C GLY A 168 -12.39 -8.66 8.06
N ASN A 169 -12.82 -9.57 8.96
CA ASN A 169 -14.23 -9.83 9.27
C ASN A 169 -14.73 -9.11 10.53
N GLU A 170 -13.86 -8.45 11.30
CA GLU A 170 -14.17 -7.65 12.49
C GLU A 170 -14.26 -6.17 12.18
#